data_690f112704200c246ca1d666f4b3f41b
#
_entry.id   690f112704200c246ca1d666f4b3f41b
#
_cell.length_a   1.000
_cell.length_b   1.000
_cell.length_c   1.000
_cell.angle_alpha   90.00
_cell.angle_beta   90.00
_cell.angle_gamma   90.00
#
_symmetry.space_group_name_H-M   'P 1'
#
loop_
_entity.id
_entity.type
_entity.pdbx_description
1 polymer ?
#
loop_
_entity_poly.entity_id
_entity_poly.type
_entity_poly.pdbx_seq_one_letter_code
_entity_poly.pdbx_strand_id
1 'polypeptide(L)'
;MGQKFLKCLLFAATLLLAASLASAQINPCNRISLGQGASLNGFIPFPSSSLWNTNIANAPLDPNSDAIINFIGSTTPLHADFGSGLYQGQSIGIPYIVVPVTQPLVNITFTAYGDESDPGPMPIPFNAPIEGYPNPDDGDRHVLVIDKGNCWLYELYRAFPQPNGSWKADSAAVWDLIANQQRPYTWTSADAAGLPILPGLVRYDEVAAGAIHHALRFTLHYSKQAFTPPASHWAPNSSNPLAAPMGMRLRLKANFDISGYPPDDQVILTALKQYGMIMADNGSSLFLGGAPDNRWSNDDLGLLRQLTASNFEVLLISPLYTPGNVPTGPNPTINRFSATTSGGPGQPVTLSWNVTNGEYYIVSPAVGAIRGISVIVTPRSTTTYTLYATNKYGRSTAQVTVIVP
;
A
#
# COMPACT_ATOMS: atom_id res chain seq x y z
N MET A 1 -1.43 -25.71 86.71
CA MET A 1 -1.36 -24.28 86.38
C MET A 1 -0.55 -24.16 85.06
N GLY A 2 -1.20 -24.01 83.95
CA GLY A 2 -0.55 -23.91 82.64
C GLY A 2 -1.39 -23.01 81.74
N GLN A 3 -0.90 -21.80 81.48
CA GLN A 3 -1.48 -20.85 80.53
C GLN A 3 -1.10 -21.27 79.10
N LYS A 4 -2.09 -21.53 78.26
CA LYS A 4 -1.88 -21.69 76.81
C LYS A 4 -1.93 -20.32 76.13
N PHE A 5 -0.85 -19.90 75.52
CA PHE A 5 -0.78 -18.75 74.64
C PHE A 5 -1.28 -19.14 73.27
N LEU A 6 -2.37 -18.49 72.84
CA LEU A 6 -2.95 -18.58 71.48
C LEU A 6 -2.25 -17.55 70.59
N LYS A 7 -1.40 -17.99 69.64
CA LYS A 7 -0.83 -17.11 68.61
C LYS A 7 -1.80 -17.00 67.45
N CYS A 8 -2.42 -15.79 67.27
CA CYS A 8 -3.08 -15.40 66.04
C CYS A 8 -2.05 -15.09 64.97
N LEU A 9 -2.00 -15.88 63.89
CA LEU A 9 -1.31 -15.54 62.68
C LEU A 9 -2.25 -14.68 61.79
N LEU A 10 -1.94 -13.40 61.66
CA LEU A 10 -2.50 -12.55 60.62
C LEU A 10 -1.78 -12.87 59.30
N PHE A 11 -2.49 -13.49 58.34
CA PHE A 11 -2.06 -13.57 56.95
C PHE A 11 -2.42 -12.24 56.27
N ALA A 12 -1.45 -11.40 56.02
CA ALA A 12 -1.59 -10.23 55.15
C ALA A 12 -1.47 -10.71 53.69
N ALA A 13 -2.59 -10.81 53.00
CA ALA A 13 -2.62 -11.04 51.56
C ALA A 13 -2.31 -9.74 50.84
N THR A 14 -1.07 -9.58 50.41
CA THR A 14 -0.66 -8.52 49.49
C THR A 14 -1.12 -8.87 48.08
N LEU A 15 -2.23 -8.25 47.63
CA LEU A 15 -2.62 -8.26 46.22
C LEU A 15 -1.58 -7.43 45.43
N LEU A 16 -0.68 -8.08 44.72
CA LEU A 16 0.11 -7.44 43.68
C LEU A 16 -0.81 -7.18 42.47
N LEU A 17 -1.29 -5.94 42.32
CA LEU A 17 -1.82 -5.45 41.08
C LEU A 17 -0.63 -5.33 40.10
N ALA A 18 -0.45 -6.33 39.24
CA ALA A 18 0.38 -6.21 38.06
C ALA A 18 -0.36 -5.29 37.07
N ALA A 19 -0.12 -3.99 37.17
CA ALA A 19 -0.46 -3.08 36.08
C ALA A 19 0.44 -3.43 34.91
N SER A 20 -0.08 -4.15 33.93
CA SER A 20 0.54 -4.31 32.63
C SER A 20 0.61 -2.91 32.01
N LEU A 21 1.78 -2.27 32.10
CA LEU A 21 2.14 -1.13 31.26
C LEU A 21 2.13 -1.67 29.82
N ALA A 22 0.99 -1.58 29.16
CA ALA A 22 0.95 -1.65 27.71
C ALA A 22 1.85 -0.49 27.24
N SER A 23 3.09 -0.80 26.85
CA SER A 23 3.91 0.16 26.13
C SER A 23 3.10 0.60 24.92
N ALA A 24 2.66 1.85 24.91
CA ALA A 24 2.03 2.44 23.74
C ALA A 24 3.03 2.24 22.58
N GLN A 25 2.72 1.33 21.69
CA GLN A 25 3.58 1.04 20.55
C GLN A 25 3.69 2.34 19.76
N ILE A 26 4.89 2.91 19.73
CA ILE A 26 5.12 4.21 19.06
C ILE A 26 4.72 4.01 17.61
N ASN A 27 3.67 4.73 17.16
CA ASN A 27 3.25 4.71 15.76
C ASN A 27 4.42 5.23 14.90
N PRO A 28 5.05 4.37 14.06
CA PRO A 28 6.24 4.75 13.30
C PRO A 28 5.96 5.84 12.27
N CYS A 29 4.69 6.02 11.85
CA CYS A 29 4.27 7.08 10.96
C CYS A 29 4.27 8.47 11.62
N ASN A 30 4.41 8.58 12.94
CA ASN A 30 4.48 9.88 13.63
C ASN A 30 5.66 10.76 13.16
N ARG A 31 6.71 10.15 12.59
CA ARG A 31 7.85 10.89 12.01
C ARG A 31 7.53 11.55 10.67
N ILE A 32 6.54 11.06 9.93
CA ILE A 32 6.17 11.57 8.60
C ILE A 32 5.70 13.03 8.72
N SER A 33 6.13 13.90 7.80
CA SER A 33 5.63 15.27 7.71
C SER A 33 4.22 15.32 7.12
N LEU A 34 3.47 16.41 7.34
CA LEU A 34 2.14 16.61 6.75
C LEU A 34 2.24 17.40 5.45
N GLY A 35 1.32 17.16 4.53
CA GLY A 35 1.15 17.92 3.29
C GLY A 35 1.43 17.13 2.02
N GLN A 36 1.32 17.81 0.88
CA GLN A 36 1.59 17.24 -0.44
C GLN A 36 3.10 17.02 -0.62
N GLY A 37 3.50 15.84 -1.15
CA GLY A 37 4.90 15.48 -1.36
C GLY A 37 5.76 15.50 -0.09
N ALA A 38 5.12 15.40 1.09
CA ALA A 38 5.79 15.54 2.37
C ALA A 38 6.80 14.42 2.63
N SER A 39 7.95 14.76 3.21
CA SER A 39 8.98 13.77 3.56
C SER A 39 8.45 12.72 4.51
N LEU A 40 8.75 11.45 4.22
CA LEU A 40 8.50 10.34 5.14
C LEU A 40 9.54 10.26 6.26
N ASN A 41 10.57 11.10 6.24
CA ASN A 41 11.61 11.21 7.28
C ASN A 41 12.22 9.87 7.67
N GLY A 42 12.58 9.06 6.66
CA GLY A 42 13.18 7.73 6.86
C GLY A 42 12.19 6.66 7.33
N PHE A 43 10.88 6.92 7.27
CA PHE A 43 9.88 5.85 7.41
C PHE A 43 9.82 5.03 6.13
N ILE A 44 10.03 3.72 6.26
CA ILE A 44 9.92 2.77 5.15
C ILE A 44 8.59 2.02 5.34
N PRO A 45 7.65 2.11 4.38
CA PRO A 45 6.42 1.33 4.41
C PRO A 45 6.70 -0.16 4.54
N PHE A 46 5.86 -0.85 5.29
CA PHE A 46 5.90 -2.28 5.57
C PHE A 46 7.09 -2.75 6.42
N PRO A 47 6.99 -3.94 7.03
CA PRO A 47 8.09 -4.56 7.78
C PRO A 47 9.28 -4.91 6.88
N SER A 48 10.45 -5.05 7.48
CA SER A 48 11.67 -5.49 6.77
C SER A 48 11.55 -6.87 6.10
N SER A 49 10.61 -7.70 6.54
CA SER A 49 10.28 -8.99 5.93
C SER A 49 9.40 -8.87 4.67
N SER A 50 8.94 -7.68 4.33
CA SER A 50 8.18 -7.45 3.10
C SER A 50 9.05 -7.71 1.87
N LEU A 51 8.43 -8.29 0.83
CA LEU A 51 9.10 -8.45 -0.46
C LEU A 51 9.52 -7.11 -1.08
N TRP A 52 8.85 -6.00 -0.73
CA TRP A 52 9.27 -4.66 -1.11
C TRP A 52 10.63 -4.29 -0.52
N ASN A 53 10.90 -4.67 0.74
CA ASN A 53 12.07 -4.25 1.53
C ASN A 53 13.19 -5.31 1.53
N THR A 54 12.97 -6.45 0.88
CA THR A 54 13.95 -7.54 0.82
C THR A 54 15.09 -7.18 -0.13
N ASN A 55 16.33 -7.19 0.40
CA ASN A 55 17.54 -7.06 -0.42
C ASN A 55 17.71 -8.28 -1.32
N ILE A 56 17.84 -8.04 -2.63
CA ILE A 56 17.88 -9.08 -3.66
C ILE A 56 19.22 -9.12 -4.42
N ALA A 57 20.25 -8.47 -3.91
CA ALA A 57 21.54 -8.36 -4.58
C ALA A 57 22.15 -9.74 -4.97
N ASN A 58 21.83 -10.77 -4.18
CA ASN A 58 22.31 -12.15 -4.40
C ASN A 58 21.17 -13.13 -4.75
N ALA A 59 19.96 -12.61 -5.09
CA ALA A 59 18.83 -13.47 -5.45
C ALA A 59 19.10 -14.22 -6.79
N PRO A 60 18.59 -15.46 -6.92
CA PRO A 60 18.80 -16.25 -8.14
C PRO A 60 18.08 -15.62 -9.34
N LEU A 61 18.64 -15.86 -10.53
CA LEU A 61 18.08 -15.42 -11.80
C LEU A 61 17.07 -16.45 -12.34
N ASP A 62 16.11 -15.94 -13.11
CA ASP A 62 15.23 -16.78 -13.90
C ASP A 62 16.04 -17.43 -15.05
N PRO A 63 15.86 -18.73 -15.31
CA PRO A 63 16.54 -19.40 -16.44
C PRO A 63 16.24 -18.76 -17.80
N ASN A 64 15.11 -18.07 -17.95
CA ASN A 64 14.70 -17.37 -19.16
C ASN A 64 15.03 -15.87 -19.13
N SER A 65 15.85 -15.41 -18.17
CA SER A 65 16.14 -13.98 -17.99
C SER A 65 16.52 -13.29 -19.31
N ASP A 66 17.49 -13.83 -20.05
CA ASP A 66 17.93 -13.22 -21.31
C ASP A 66 16.84 -13.24 -22.38
N ALA A 67 16.04 -14.31 -22.45
CA ALA A 67 14.93 -14.40 -23.41
C ALA A 67 13.83 -13.39 -23.09
N ILE A 68 13.52 -13.17 -21.81
CA ILE A 68 12.53 -12.17 -21.37
C ILE A 68 13.06 -10.76 -21.64
N ILE A 69 14.32 -10.46 -21.34
CA ILE A 69 14.95 -9.17 -21.65
C ILE A 69 14.93 -8.90 -23.16
N ASN A 70 15.22 -9.89 -23.99
CA ASN A 70 15.15 -9.76 -25.45
C ASN A 70 13.70 -9.53 -25.93
N PHE A 71 12.70 -10.15 -25.28
CA PHE A 71 11.29 -9.91 -25.59
C PHE A 71 10.83 -8.50 -25.21
N ILE A 72 11.30 -7.95 -24.08
CA ILE A 72 11.07 -6.54 -23.69
C ILE A 72 11.71 -5.60 -24.73
N GLY A 73 12.78 -6.03 -25.36
CA GLY A 73 13.62 -5.25 -26.28
C GLY A 73 14.92 -4.83 -25.59
N SER A 74 16.03 -5.53 -25.90
CA SER A 74 17.31 -5.35 -25.20
C SER A 74 17.84 -3.91 -25.20
N THR A 75 17.44 -3.10 -26.19
CA THR A 75 17.82 -1.69 -26.34
C THR A 75 16.77 -0.70 -25.79
N THR A 76 15.65 -1.19 -25.22
CA THR A 76 14.63 -0.33 -24.61
C THR A 76 15.23 0.45 -23.43
N PRO A 77 15.23 1.79 -23.46
CA PRO A 77 15.84 2.59 -22.41
C PRO A 77 15.01 2.64 -21.14
N LEU A 78 15.66 2.76 -19.99
CA LEU A 78 15.03 3.11 -18.74
C LEU A 78 14.59 4.58 -18.79
N HIS A 79 13.35 4.85 -18.43
CA HIS A 79 12.78 6.19 -18.37
C HIS A 79 12.32 6.52 -16.96
N ALA A 80 12.84 7.62 -16.38
CA ALA A 80 12.25 8.18 -15.16
C ALA A 80 10.92 8.82 -15.53
N ASP A 81 9.83 8.26 -15.03
CA ASP A 81 8.47 8.78 -15.21
C ASP A 81 8.08 9.68 -14.03
N PHE A 82 9.00 10.54 -13.65
CA PHE A 82 8.87 11.55 -12.61
C PHE A 82 9.92 12.65 -12.83
N GLY A 83 9.69 13.82 -12.21
CA GLY A 83 10.61 14.94 -12.36
C GLY A 83 10.13 16.20 -11.67
N SER A 84 10.77 17.33 -12.03
CA SER A 84 10.41 18.67 -11.58
C SER A 84 9.60 19.43 -12.63
N GLY A 85 8.77 20.38 -12.15
CA GLY A 85 7.98 21.25 -13.01
C GLY A 85 6.81 20.55 -13.68
N LEU A 86 6.45 21.03 -14.86
CA LEU A 86 5.29 20.56 -15.61
C LEU A 86 5.71 20.10 -17.02
N TYR A 87 5.12 19.01 -17.48
CA TYR A 87 5.14 18.59 -18.86
C TYR A 87 3.72 18.67 -19.43
N GLN A 88 3.52 19.44 -20.49
CA GLN A 88 2.21 19.72 -21.09
C GLN A 88 1.15 20.24 -20.09
N GLY A 89 1.60 20.99 -19.06
CA GLY A 89 0.72 21.56 -18.04
C GLY A 89 0.41 20.64 -16.86
N GLN A 90 0.99 19.45 -16.81
CA GLN A 90 0.80 18.43 -15.78
C GLN A 90 2.10 18.14 -15.02
N SER A 91 2.01 17.85 -13.71
CA SER A 91 3.16 17.40 -12.94
C SER A 91 3.66 16.04 -13.47
N ILE A 92 4.98 15.85 -13.43
CA ILE A 92 5.62 14.62 -13.91
C ILE A 92 5.74 13.64 -12.75
N GLY A 93 4.98 12.54 -12.78
CA GLY A 93 4.96 11.49 -11.74
C GLY A 93 3.68 11.46 -10.93
N ILE A 94 3.58 10.50 -10.01
CA ILE A 94 2.39 10.23 -9.21
C ILE A 94 2.48 10.98 -7.87
N PRO A 95 1.66 12.02 -7.64
CA PRO A 95 1.71 12.80 -6.41
C PRO A 95 1.05 12.06 -5.24
N TYR A 96 1.43 12.44 -4.02
CA TYR A 96 0.78 11.97 -2.80
C TYR A 96 0.60 13.09 -1.78
N ILE A 97 -0.26 12.86 -0.80
CA ILE A 97 -0.47 13.76 0.33
C ILE A 97 -0.48 12.99 1.64
N VAL A 98 0.08 13.60 2.68
CA VAL A 98 0.01 13.09 4.06
C VAL A 98 -0.97 13.93 4.86
N VAL A 99 -1.94 13.27 5.46
CA VAL A 99 -3.01 13.93 6.24
C VAL A 99 -2.92 13.57 7.73
N PRO A 100 -3.42 14.45 8.63
CA PRO A 100 -3.54 14.14 10.05
C PRO A 100 -4.69 13.16 10.31
N VAL A 101 -4.69 12.50 11.46
CA VAL A 101 -5.78 11.62 11.91
C VAL A 101 -7.15 12.31 11.99
N THR A 102 -7.17 13.62 12.05
CA THR A 102 -8.38 14.45 12.08
C THR A 102 -8.96 14.77 10.70
N GLN A 103 -8.31 14.27 9.61
CA GLN A 103 -8.86 14.43 8.26
C GLN A 103 -10.25 13.78 8.18
N PRO A 104 -11.29 14.53 7.78
CA PRO A 104 -12.63 13.97 7.63
C PRO A 104 -12.65 12.78 6.66
N LEU A 105 -13.41 11.76 7.03
CA LEU A 105 -13.68 10.61 6.18
C LEU A 105 -14.76 10.98 5.16
N VAL A 106 -14.56 10.57 3.91
CA VAL A 106 -15.49 10.79 2.80
C VAL A 106 -15.89 9.48 2.15
N ASN A 107 -17.10 9.42 1.59
CA ASN A 107 -17.58 8.25 0.87
C ASN A 107 -16.90 8.16 -0.51
N ILE A 108 -16.60 6.91 -0.90
CA ILE A 108 -16.10 6.59 -2.23
C ILE A 108 -17.17 5.77 -2.95
N THR A 109 -17.51 6.16 -4.18
CA THR A 109 -18.41 5.41 -5.06
C THR A 109 -17.59 4.83 -6.21
N PHE A 110 -17.66 3.53 -6.39
CA PHE A 110 -16.92 2.85 -7.45
C PHE A 110 -17.71 2.81 -8.75
N THR A 111 -17.00 2.97 -9.87
CA THR A 111 -17.56 3.01 -11.22
C THR A 111 -17.15 1.80 -12.09
N ALA A 112 -16.12 1.04 -11.66
CA ALA A 112 -15.66 -0.15 -12.36
C ALA A 112 -15.40 -1.33 -11.41
N TYR A 113 -14.28 -1.40 -10.71
CA TYR A 113 -13.80 -2.57 -9.95
C TYR A 113 -14.24 -2.55 -8.48
N GLY A 114 -15.53 -2.21 -8.21
CA GLY A 114 -16.03 -2.05 -6.83
C GLY A 114 -16.03 -3.35 -6.02
N ASP A 115 -16.19 -4.50 -6.65
CA ASP A 115 -16.15 -5.84 -6.04
C ASP A 115 -14.75 -6.25 -5.60
N GLU A 116 -13.72 -5.73 -6.26
CA GLU A 116 -12.31 -5.91 -5.91
C GLU A 116 -11.75 -4.75 -5.08
N SER A 117 -12.54 -3.72 -4.79
CA SER A 117 -12.08 -2.52 -4.08
C SER A 117 -12.35 -2.57 -2.59
N ASP A 118 -11.52 -1.88 -1.83
CA ASP A 118 -11.76 -1.65 -0.41
C ASP A 118 -12.81 -0.54 -0.23
N PRO A 119 -13.89 -0.78 0.50
CA PRO A 119 -14.95 0.21 0.67
C PRO A 119 -14.48 1.40 1.52
N GLY A 120 -15.10 2.57 1.27
CA GLY A 120 -14.96 3.71 2.18
C GLY A 120 -15.70 3.52 3.50
N PRO A 121 -15.67 4.55 4.37
CA PRO A 121 -15.14 5.88 4.07
C PRO A 121 -13.61 5.98 4.21
N MET A 122 -13.03 6.97 3.51
CA MET A 122 -11.58 7.18 3.45
C MET A 122 -11.21 8.65 3.75
N PRO A 123 -10.04 8.95 4.35
CA PRO A 123 -9.63 10.31 4.69
C PRO A 123 -9.04 11.05 3.48
N ILE A 124 -9.80 11.19 2.40
CA ILE A 124 -9.37 11.84 1.17
C ILE A 124 -9.76 13.32 1.19
N PRO A 125 -8.80 14.28 1.24
CA PRO A 125 -9.12 15.69 1.14
C PRO A 125 -9.78 16.03 -0.20
N PHE A 126 -10.70 16.99 -0.22
CA PHE A 126 -11.34 17.43 -1.47
C PHE A 126 -10.32 17.94 -2.50
N ASN A 127 -9.24 18.56 -2.02
CA ASN A 127 -8.14 19.10 -2.82
C ASN A 127 -6.90 18.16 -2.83
N ALA A 128 -7.08 16.85 -2.62
CA ALA A 128 -5.98 15.90 -2.78
C ALA A 128 -5.37 16.04 -4.17
N PRO A 129 -4.03 16.01 -4.30
CA PRO A 129 -3.39 16.05 -5.60
C PRO A 129 -3.76 14.79 -6.39
N ILE A 130 -4.25 15.00 -7.60
CA ILE A 130 -4.56 13.94 -8.56
C ILE A 130 -3.36 13.86 -9.51
N GLU A 131 -2.96 12.67 -9.94
CA GLU A 131 -1.95 12.50 -10.98
C GLU A 131 -2.30 13.38 -12.19
N GLY A 132 -1.27 14.05 -12.76
CA GLY A 132 -1.46 15.09 -13.76
C GLY A 132 -1.78 16.49 -13.18
N TYR A 133 -1.84 16.65 -11.84
CA TYR A 133 -2.01 17.97 -11.21
C TYR A 133 -1.02 19.00 -11.82
N PRO A 134 -1.36 20.31 -11.99
CA PRO A 134 -2.64 20.92 -11.61
C PRO A 134 -3.78 20.73 -12.62
N ASN A 135 -3.51 20.14 -13.79
CA ASN A 135 -4.49 19.97 -14.88
C ASN A 135 -4.65 18.48 -15.25
N PRO A 136 -5.15 17.62 -14.34
CA PRO A 136 -5.29 16.20 -14.62
C PRO A 136 -6.26 15.99 -15.79
N ASP A 137 -5.82 15.22 -16.79
CA ASP A 137 -6.66 14.76 -17.91
C ASP A 137 -7.58 13.61 -17.50
N ASP A 138 -8.10 12.85 -18.46
CA ASP A 138 -8.94 11.66 -18.23
C ASP A 138 -8.11 10.35 -18.18
N GLY A 139 -6.82 10.44 -17.81
CA GLY A 139 -5.89 9.31 -17.64
C GLY A 139 -6.11 8.54 -16.34
N ASP A 140 -5.01 8.05 -15.76
CA ASP A 140 -5.04 7.16 -14.59
C ASP A 140 -5.49 7.86 -13.30
N ARG A 141 -5.24 9.17 -13.18
CA ARG A 141 -5.80 10.02 -12.12
C ARG A 141 -5.64 9.43 -10.72
N HIS A 142 -4.48 8.87 -10.43
CA HIS A 142 -4.20 8.31 -9.11
C HIS A 142 -4.29 9.37 -8.01
N VAL A 143 -4.87 8.99 -6.88
CA VAL A 143 -4.87 9.77 -5.63
C VAL A 143 -4.31 8.91 -4.53
N LEU A 144 -3.18 9.34 -3.93
CA LEU A 144 -2.48 8.62 -2.88
C LEU A 144 -2.51 9.43 -1.59
N VAL A 145 -3.04 8.87 -0.51
CA VAL A 145 -3.21 9.56 0.78
C VAL A 145 -2.67 8.70 1.92
N ILE A 146 -1.71 9.25 2.69
CA ILE A 146 -1.24 8.63 3.93
C ILE A 146 -1.99 9.27 5.10
N ASP A 147 -2.74 8.48 5.87
CA ASP A 147 -3.19 8.84 7.21
C ASP A 147 -2.04 8.58 8.20
N LYS A 148 -1.34 9.65 8.55
CA LYS A 148 -0.21 9.61 9.47
C LYS A 148 -0.58 9.09 10.86
N GLY A 149 -1.79 9.44 11.34
CA GLY A 149 -2.21 9.10 12.69
C GLY A 149 -2.50 7.63 12.88
N ASN A 150 -3.09 7.00 11.86
CA ASN A 150 -3.43 5.59 11.86
C ASN A 150 -2.42 4.72 11.09
N CYS A 151 -1.46 5.33 10.37
CA CYS A 151 -0.46 4.64 9.56
C CYS A 151 -1.08 3.74 8.47
N TRP A 152 -2.08 4.29 7.79
CA TRP A 152 -2.75 3.69 6.65
C TRP A 152 -2.44 4.48 5.38
N LEU A 153 -2.33 3.76 4.25
CA LEU A 153 -2.27 4.34 2.91
C LEU A 153 -3.57 4.02 2.19
N TYR A 154 -4.15 5.01 1.54
CA TYR A 154 -5.34 4.93 0.71
C TYR A 154 -4.98 5.33 -0.71
N GLU A 155 -5.31 4.50 -1.67
CA GLU A 155 -5.00 4.72 -3.09
C GLU A 155 -6.25 4.53 -3.93
N LEU A 156 -6.51 5.52 -4.80
CA LEU A 156 -7.64 5.51 -5.73
C LEU A 156 -7.10 5.51 -7.17
N TYR A 157 -7.77 4.77 -8.04
CA TYR A 157 -7.57 4.80 -9.49
C TYR A 157 -8.76 5.50 -10.17
N ARG A 158 -8.48 6.35 -11.16
CA ARG A 158 -9.45 7.17 -11.90
C ARG A 158 -10.36 7.96 -10.96
N ALA A 159 -9.73 8.74 -10.09
CA ALA A 159 -10.41 9.45 -9.01
C ALA A 159 -10.96 10.82 -9.44
N PHE A 160 -12.23 11.08 -9.07
CA PHE A 160 -12.95 12.32 -9.40
C PHE A 160 -13.65 12.87 -8.16
N PRO A 161 -13.27 14.09 -7.66
CA PRO A 161 -13.95 14.73 -6.54
C PRO A 161 -15.39 15.14 -6.96
N GLN A 162 -16.33 15.01 -6.03
CA GLN A 162 -17.74 15.33 -6.26
C GLN A 162 -18.12 16.62 -5.50
N PRO A 163 -19.08 17.43 -6.00
CA PRO A 163 -19.47 18.69 -5.36
C PRO A 163 -19.95 18.56 -3.91
N ASN A 164 -20.43 17.39 -3.51
CA ASN A 164 -20.87 17.09 -2.14
C ASN A 164 -19.72 16.65 -1.22
N GLY A 165 -18.47 16.70 -1.67
CA GLY A 165 -17.28 16.30 -0.93
C GLY A 165 -16.95 14.81 -0.95
N SER A 166 -17.77 13.97 -1.59
CA SER A 166 -17.45 12.56 -1.83
C SER A 166 -16.52 12.41 -3.04
N TRP A 167 -16.06 11.18 -3.30
CA TRP A 167 -15.27 10.86 -4.49
C TRP A 167 -15.91 9.73 -5.29
N LYS A 168 -15.69 9.74 -6.60
CA LYS A 168 -15.87 8.59 -7.47
C LYS A 168 -14.51 8.08 -7.88
N ALA A 169 -14.36 6.77 -7.99
CA ALA A 169 -13.14 6.11 -8.47
C ALA A 169 -13.49 4.81 -9.18
N ASP A 170 -12.62 4.31 -10.05
CA ASP A 170 -12.81 3.00 -10.66
C ASP A 170 -12.42 1.89 -9.68
N SER A 171 -11.35 2.08 -8.91
CA SER A 171 -10.95 1.18 -7.83
C SER A 171 -10.32 1.92 -6.65
N ALA A 172 -10.21 1.22 -5.52
CA ALA A 172 -9.48 1.68 -4.36
C ALA A 172 -8.84 0.54 -3.58
N ALA A 173 -7.71 0.83 -2.94
CA ALA A 173 -7.05 -0.07 -2.02
C ALA A 173 -6.62 0.64 -0.74
N VAL A 174 -6.69 -0.08 0.38
CA VAL A 174 -6.25 0.38 1.70
C VAL A 174 -5.12 -0.51 2.16
N TRP A 175 -4.01 0.09 2.59
CA TRP A 175 -2.80 -0.62 2.97
C TRP A 175 -2.38 -0.28 4.40
N ASP A 176 -2.19 -1.30 5.22
CA ASP A 176 -1.55 -1.17 6.52
C ASP A 176 -0.04 -1.00 6.34
N LEU A 177 0.47 0.22 6.56
CA LEU A 177 1.88 0.54 6.32
C LEU A 177 2.86 -0.13 7.31
N ILE A 178 2.34 -0.79 8.34
CA ILE A 178 3.16 -1.49 9.35
C ILE A 178 2.95 -3.02 9.35
N ALA A 179 2.22 -3.55 8.39
CA ALA A 179 1.96 -4.99 8.25
C ALA A 179 2.31 -5.50 6.85
N ASN A 180 2.57 -6.80 6.72
CA ASN A 180 2.69 -7.47 5.42
C ASN A 180 1.30 -7.82 4.89
N GLN A 181 0.55 -6.80 4.50
CA GLN A 181 -0.78 -6.98 3.93
C GLN A 181 -0.66 -7.37 2.45
N GLN A 182 -1.44 -8.38 2.05
CA GLN A 182 -1.63 -8.75 0.66
C GLN A 182 -3.13 -8.58 0.30
N ARG A 183 -3.39 -8.11 -0.92
CA ARG A 183 -4.76 -8.11 -1.46
C ARG A 183 -5.22 -9.55 -1.73
N PRO A 184 -6.52 -9.80 -1.73
CA PRO A 184 -7.04 -11.09 -2.19
C PRO A 184 -6.48 -11.45 -3.55
N TYR A 185 -6.15 -12.72 -3.73
CA TYR A 185 -5.70 -13.23 -5.03
C TYR A 185 -6.73 -12.91 -6.11
N THR A 186 -6.24 -12.48 -7.27
CA THR A 186 -7.01 -12.01 -8.44
C THR A 186 -7.72 -10.67 -8.27
N TRP A 187 -7.50 -9.96 -7.16
CA TRP A 187 -8.02 -8.61 -6.98
C TRP A 187 -6.99 -7.56 -7.41
N THR A 188 -7.47 -6.59 -8.20
CA THR A 188 -6.69 -5.39 -8.51
C THR A 188 -6.54 -4.48 -7.29
N SER A 189 -5.73 -3.44 -7.42
CA SER A 189 -5.66 -2.31 -6.48
C SER A 189 -5.92 -1.01 -7.25
N ALA A 190 -5.29 0.09 -6.85
CA ALA A 190 -5.14 1.25 -7.73
C ALA A 190 -4.05 1.03 -8.80
N ASP A 191 -3.24 -0.01 -8.67
CA ASP A 191 -2.26 -0.48 -9.65
C ASP A 191 -2.70 -1.85 -10.20
N ALA A 192 -2.49 -2.12 -11.49
CA ALA A 192 -3.03 -3.31 -12.16
C ALA A 192 -2.53 -4.63 -11.58
N ALA A 193 -1.35 -4.66 -10.99
CA ALA A 193 -0.78 -5.86 -10.36
C ALA A 193 -1.41 -6.21 -8.99
N GLY A 194 -2.36 -5.41 -8.48
CA GLY A 194 -2.86 -5.56 -7.10
C GLY A 194 -1.81 -5.16 -6.06
N LEU A 195 -0.91 -4.25 -6.42
CA LEU A 195 0.18 -3.73 -5.60
C LEU A 195 -0.13 -2.33 -5.05
N PRO A 196 0.52 -1.90 -3.96
CA PRO A 196 0.54 -0.49 -3.58
C PRO A 196 1.46 0.31 -4.50
N ILE A 197 1.06 1.53 -4.80
CA ILE A 197 1.81 2.45 -5.67
C ILE A 197 2.90 3.19 -4.88
N LEU A 198 2.50 3.91 -3.82
CA LEU A 198 3.40 4.80 -3.06
C LEU A 198 4.68 4.11 -2.54
N PRO A 199 4.64 2.88 -2.01
CA PRO A 199 5.84 2.20 -1.54
C PRO A 199 6.87 1.89 -2.62
N GLY A 200 6.46 1.87 -3.89
CA GLY A 200 7.33 1.63 -5.03
C GLY A 200 7.82 2.89 -5.77
N LEU A 201 7.34 4.07 -5.38
CA LEU A 201 7.76 5.32 -6.03
C LEU A 201 9.18 5.72 -5.62
N VAL A 202 9.95 6.23 -6.58
CA VAL A 202 11.17 6.99 -6.28
C VAL A 202 10.75 8.32 -5.65
N ARG A 203 11.25 8.62 -4.44
CA ARG A 203 10.94 9.88 -3.73
C ARG A 203 12.21 10.67 -3.45
N TYR A 204 12.12 11.98 -3.65
CA TYR A 204 13.29 12.85 -3.46
C TYR A 204 13.81 12.90 -2.02
N ASP A 205 12.94 12.74 -1.02
CA ASP A 205 13.37 12.72 0.39
C ASP A 205 14.32 11.55 0.73
N GLU A 206 14.17 10.41 0.04
CA GLU A 206 15.07 9.26 0.19
C GLU A 206 16.37 9.48 -0.56
N VAL A 207 16.31 10.03 -1.78
CA VAL A 207 17.50 10.37 -2.57
C VAL A 207 18.34 11.42 -1.82
N ALA A 208 17.70 12.47 -1.30
CA ALA A 208 18.36 13.47 -0.48
C ALA A 208 18.94 12.92 0.83
N ALA A 209 18.40 11.82 1.36
CA ALA A 209 18.94 11.09 2.51
C ALA A 209 20.10 10.13 2.11
N GLY A 210 20.36 9.96 0.82
CA GLY A 210 21.47 9.17 0.28
C GLY A 210 21.17 7.68 0.11
N ALA A 211 19.94 7.19 0.36
CA ALA A 211 19.60 5.79 0.19
C ALA A 211 18.10 5.55 0.03
N ILE A 212 17.74 4.63 -0.87
CA ILE A 212 16.41 4.03 -1.01
C ILE A 212 16.50 2.58 -0.54
N HIS A 213 15.63 2.19 0.40
CA HIS A 213 15.67 0.87 1.05
C HIS A 213 14.49 -0.04 0.69
N HIS A 214 13.95 0.09 -0.51
CA HIS A 214 12.85 -0.72 -1.03
C HIS A 214 12.98 -0.92 -2.54
N ALA A 215 12.22 -1.88 -3.08
CA ALA A 215 12.08 -2.06 -4.51
C ALA A 215 11.29 -0.90 -5.13
N LEU A 216 11.60 -0.56 -6.37
CA LEU A 216 10.90 0.46 -7.14
C LEU A 216 9.79 -0.16 -7.99
N ARG A 217 8.79 0.62 -8.40
CA ARG A 217 7.77 0.16 -9.36
C ARG A 217 8.13 0.57 -10.78
N PHE A 218 7.76 -0.27 -11.75
CA PHE A 218 7.92 0.06 -13.17
C PHE A 218 6.81 -0.57 -14.00
N THR A 219 6.67 -0.10 -15.25
CA THR A 219 5.70 -0.60 -16.22
C THR A 219 6.36 -1.29 -17.39
N LEU A 220 5.62 -2.19 -18.05
CA LEU A 220 5.96 -2.81 -19.33
C LEU A 220 4.75 -2.77 -20.27
N HIS A 221 5.04 -2.73 -21.57
CA HIS A 221 3.97 -2.72 -22.58
C HIS A 221 3.19 -4.04 -22.63
N TYR A 222 3.86 -5.18 -22.44
CA TYR A 222 3.25 -6.50 -22.56
C TYR A 222 3.29 -7.29 -21.25
N SER A 223 2.13 -7.78 -20.84
CA SER A 223 1.98 -8.71 -19.72
C SER A 223 1.18 -9.95 -20.12
N LYS A 224 1.49 -11.09 -19.50
CA LYS A 224 0.74 -12.34 -19.65
C LYS A 224 -0.27 -12.55 -18.51
N GLN A 225 -1.21 -13.47 -18.70
CA GLN A 225 -2.22 -13.83 -17.68
C GLN A 225 -1.58 -14.64 -16.55
N ALA A 226 -0.72 -13.97 -15.79
CA ALA A 226 -0.03 -14.52 -14.64
C ALA A 226 0.46 -13.42 -13.71
N PHE A 227 0.69 -13.77 -12.45
CA PHE A 227 1.39 -12.91 -11.50
C PHE A 227 2.34 -13.74 -10.62
N THR A 228 3.29 -13.05 -10.00
CA THR A 228 4.20 -13.59 -8.98
C THR A 228 4.23 -12.65 -7.78
N PRO A 229 4.38 -13.14 -6.54
CA PRO A 229 4.47 -12.26 -5.38
C PRO A 229 5.56 -11.18 -5.53
N PRO A 230 5.29 -9.94 -5.05
CA PRO A 230 4.19 -9.54 -4.17
C PRO A 230 2.86 -9.24 -4.87
N ALA A 231 2.77 -9.31 -6.22
CA ALA A 231 1.52 -9.08 -6.93
C ALA A 231 0.44 -10.10 -6.59
N SER A 232 -0.81 -9.68 -6.70
CA SER A 232 -1.99 -10.52 -6.48
C SER A 232 -2.91 -10.61 -7.70
N HIS A 233 -2.66 -9.83 -8.74
CA HIS A 233 -3.53 -9.72 -9.90
C HIS A 233 -2.74 -9.71 -11.21
N TRP A 234 -3.41 -9.97 -12.32
CA TRP A 234 -2.92 -9.89 -13.70
C TRP A 234 -3.82 -8.97 -14.55
N ALA A 235 -3.22 -8.31 -15.52
CA ALA A 235 -3.92 -7.51 -16.53
C ALA A 235 -3.35 -7.84 -17.92
N PRO A 236 -3.68 -9.04 -18.48
CA PRO A 236 -2.99 -9.54 -19.67
C PRO A 236 -3.39 -8.78 -20.94
N ASN A 237 -2.38 -8.48 -21.73
CA ASN A 237 -2.54 -7.97 -23.10
C ASN A 237 -1.68 -8.73 -24.12
N SER A 238 -1.03 -9.84 -23.70
CA SER A 238 -0.18 -10.69 -24.53
C SER A 238 -0.36 -12.17 -24.17
N SER A 239 -0.41 -13.01 -25.17
CA SER A 239 -0.36 -14.47 -25.04
C SER A 239 1.05 -15.05 -25.16
N ASN A 240 2.07 -14.21 -25.38
CA ASN A 240 3.44 -14.67 -25.52
C ASN A 240 3.95 -15.20 -24.17
N PRO A 241 4.54 -16.42 -24.11
CA PRO A 241 5.03 -17.01 -22.87
C PRO A 241 6.19 -16.20 -22.22
N LEU A 242 6.92 -15.42 -23.02
CA LEU A 242 8.01 -14.53 -22.56
C LEU A 242 7.49 -13.17 -22.09
N ALA A 243 6.19 -12.83 -22.29
CA ALA A 243 5.63 -11.64 -21.70
C ALA A 243 5.71 -11.71 -20.17
N ALA A 244 5.98 -10.59 -19.53
CA ALA A 244 6.17 -10.54 -18.09
C ALA A 244 4.88 -10.89 -17.33
N PRO A 245 4.93 -11.67 -16.24
CA PRO A 245 3.84 -11.69 -15.26
C PRO A 245 3.87 -10.41 -14.42
N MET A 246 2.73 -9.94 -13.94
CA MET A 246 2.70 -8.90 -12.90
C MET A 246 3.49 -9.33 -11.68
N GLY A 247 4.20 -8.40 -11.03
CA GLY A 247 5.10 -8.72 -9.92
C GLY A 247 6.49 -9.21 -10.32
N MET A 248 6.76 -9.41 -11.62
CA MET A 248 8.12 -9.75 -12.09
C MET A 248 9.13 -8.72 -11.60
N ARG A 249 10.28 -9.20 -11.11
CA ARG A 249 11.30 -8.30 -10.56
C ARG A 249 12.53 -8.26 -11.44
N LEU A 250 12.95 -7.04 -11.82
CA LEU A 250 14.19 -6.77 -12.51
C LEU A 250 15.23 -6.25 -11.51
N ARG A 251 16.49 -6.64 -11.71
CA ARG A 251 17.64 -6.14 -10.97
C ARG A 251 18.68 -5.56 -11.93
N LEU A 252 19.22 -4.38 -11.62
CA LEU A 252 20.38 -3.85 -12.34
C LEU A 252 21.58 -4.76 -12.09
N LYS A 253 22.28 -5.16 -13.15
CA LYS A 253 23.45 -6.05 -13.07
C LYS A 253 24.50 -5.52 -12.09
N ALA A 254 25.03 -6.38 -11.23
CA ALA A 254 25.98 -5.99 -10.19
C ALA A 254 27.23 -5.31 -10.74
N ASN A 255 27.72 -5.73 -11.90
CA ASN A 255 28.92 -5.21 -12.57
C ASN A 255 28.67 -3.93 -13.40
N PHE A 256 27.43 -3.42 -13.49
CA PHE A 256 27.17 -2.16 -14.17
C PHE A 256 27.82 -1.00 -13.41
N ASP A 257 28.68 -0.21 -14.07
CA ASP A 257 29.34 0.92 -13.43
C ASP A 257 28.41 2.13 -13.34
N ILE A 258 28.15 2.59 -12.11
CA ILE A 258 27.29 3.74 -11.82
C ILE A 258 28.10 5.01 -11.49
N SER A 259 29.43 4.94 -11.45
CA SER A 259 30.28 6.05 -10.99
C SER A 259 30.24 7.28 -11.88
N GLY A 260 29.85 7.10 -13.14
CA GLY A 260 29.68 8.19 -14.12
C GLY A 260 28.37 8.95 -14.02
N TYR A 261 27.42 8.53 -13.16
CA TYR A 261 26.12 9.17 -13.00
C TYR A 261 26.15 10.26 -11.91
N PRO A 262 25.24 11.25 -11.96
CA PRO A 262 25.05 12.22 -10.90
C PRO A 262 24.75 11.55 -9.54
N PRO A 263 25.05 12.20 -8.41
CA PRO A 263 24.87 11.60 -7.08
C PRO A 263 23.44 11.10 -6.82
N ASP A 264 22.42 11.85 -7.22
CA ASP A 264 21.00 11.47 -7.05
C ASP A 264 20.68 10.21 -7.83
N ASP A 265 21.14 10.11 -9.09
CA ASP A 265 20.98 8.93 -9.91
C ASP A 265 21.72 7.72 -9.35
N GLN A 266 22.93 7.92 -8.78
CA GLN A 266 23.68 6.84 -8.13
C GLN A 266 22.89 6.21 -6.98
N VAL A 267 22.11 7.00 -6.21
CA VAL A 267 21.22 6.49 -5.15
C VAL A 267 20.13 5.59 -5.77
N ILE A 268 19.48 6.05 -6.85
CA ILE A 268 18.45 5.27 -7.58
C ILE A 268 19.06 3.97 -8.13
N LEU A 269 20.20 4.07 -8.81
CA LEU A 269 20.88 2.93 -9.42
C LEU A 269 21.37 1.91 -8.37
N THR A 270 21.79 2.39 -7.20
CA THR A 270 22.13 1.53 -6.06
C THR A 270 20.92 0.76 -5.57
N ALA A 271 19.77 1.41 -5.45
CA ALA A 271 18.52 0.74 -5.08
C ALA A 271 18.12 -0.31 -6.13
N LEU A 272 18.28 -0.01 -7.42
CA LEU A 272 18.03 -0.98 -8.51
C LEU A 272 18.95 -2.21 -8.44
N LYS A 273 20.17 -2.08 -7.94
CA LYS A 273 21.07 -3.21 -7.66
C LYS A 273 20.68 -4.01 -6.43
N GLN A 274 20.25 -3.31 -5.36
CA GLN A 274 20.03 -3.92 -4.05
C GLN A 274 18.59 -4.44 -3.88
N TYR A 275 17.61 -3.70 -4.38
CA TYR A 275 16.19 -3.97 -4.22
C TYR A 275 15.49 -4.21 -5.56
N GLY A 276 16.07 -3.77 -6.68
CA GLY A 276 15.49 -3.92 -8.01
C GLY A 276 14.19 -3.12 -8.21
N MET A 277 13.46 -3.48 -9.26
CA MET A 277 12.15 -2.90 -9.56
C MET A 277 11.13 -3.99 -9.87
N ILE A 278 9.87 -3.76 -9.48
CA ILE A 278 8.75 -4.71 -9.60
C ILE A 278 7.77 -4.21 -10.65
N MET A 279 7.40 -5.08 -11.60
CA MET A 279 6.39 -4.78 -12.59
C MET A 279 5.02 -4.65 -11.92
N ALA A 280 4.44 -3.47 -11.99
CA ALA A 280 3.23 -3.09 -11.27
C ALA A 280 2.04 -2.82 -12.20
N ASP A 281 2.29 -2.42 -13.43
CA ASP A 281 1.24 -2.10 -14.40
C ASP A 281 1.69 -2.29 -15.84
N ASN A 282 0.72 -2.28 -16.77
CA ASN A 282 0.94 -2.08 -18.18
C ASN A 282 1.16 -0.58 -18.47
N GLY A 283 2.02 -0.29 -19.44
CA GLY A 283 2.35 1.08 -19.83
C GLY A 283 3.49 1.09 -20.83
N SER A 284 4.20 2.19 -20.94
CA SER A 284 5.43 2.22 -21.70
C SER A 284 6.49 1.34 -21.04
N SER A 285 7.29 0.63 -21.85
CA SER A 285 8.28 -0.31 -21.31
C SER A 285 9.42 0.41 -20.60
N LEU A 286 9.78 -0.09 -19.41
CA LEU A 286 10.83 0.42 -18.52
C LEU A 286 10.59 1.88 -18.07
N PHE A 287 9.34 2.27 -17.85
CA PHE A 287 9.01 3.51 -17.18
C PHE A 287 9.05 3.28 -15.68
N LEU A 288 9.98 3.96 -15.00
CA LEU A 288 10.24 3.89 -13.56
C LEU A 288 9.38 4.95 -12.86
N GLY A 289 8.44 4.53 -12.02
CA GLY A 289 7.54 5.44 -11.34
C GLY A 289 8.20 6.18 -10.18
N GLY A 290 7.83 7.46 -10.01
CA GLY A 290 8.28 8.28 -8.88
C GLY A 290 7.33 9.42 -8.57
N ALA A 291 7.59 10.13 -7.48
CA ALA A 291 6.82 11.28 -7.06
C ALA A 291 7.39 12.58 -7.65
N PRO A 292 6.53 13.53 -8.09
CA PRO A 292 6.98 14.85 -8.53
C PRO A 292 7.62 15.63 -7.37
N ASP A 293 8.75 16.28 -7.64
CA ASP A 293 9.42 17.17 -6.68
C ASP A 293 10.21 18.24 -7.43
N ASN A 294 10.10 19.50 -6.99
CA ASN A 294 10.79 20.63 -7.65
C ASN A 294 12.32 20.60 -7.46
N ARG A 295 12.84 19.71 -6.65
CA ARG A 295 14.28 19.52 -6.43
C ARG A 295 14.93 18.58 -7.45
N TRP A 296 14.16 17.80 -8.22
CA TRP A 296 14.69 16.94 -9.27
C TRP A 296 15.42 17.76 -10.35
N SER A 297 16.58 17.29 -10.77
CA SER A 297 17.22 17.72 -12.02
C SER A 297 16.70 16.83 -13.17
N ASN A 298 15.85 17.39 -14.03
CA ASN A 298 15.34 16.65 -15.18
C ASN A 298 16.45 16.26 -16.18
N ASP A 299 17.53 17.06 -16.25
CA ASP A 299 18.69 16.76 -17.09
C ASP A 299 19.43 15.52 -16.55
N ASP A 300 19.63 15.43 -15.23
CA ASP A 300 20.26 14.27 -14.60
C ASP A 300 19.39 13.03 -14.75
N LEU A 301 18.09 13.10 -14.41
CA LEU A 301 17.15 12.01 -14.62
C LEU A 301 17.10 11.53 -16.09
N GLY A 302 17.35 12.45 -17.03
CA GLY A 302 17.48 12.14 -18.45
C GLY A 302 18.63 11.19 -18.78
N LEU A 303 19.69 11.15 -17.95
CA LEU A 303 20.84 10.25 -18.13
C LEU A 303 20.47 8.78 -17.83
N LEU A 304 19.43 8.52 -17.03
CA LEU A 304 18.94 7.16 -16.79
C LEU A 304 18.56 6.44 -18.10
N ARG A 305 18.24 7.17 -19.17
CA ARG A 305 17.99 6.60 -20.51
C ARG A 305 19.22 5.95 -21.16
N GLN A 306 20.40 6.13 -20.61
CA GLN A 306 21.61 5.41 -21.04
C GLN A 306 21.59 3.95 -20.61
N LEU A 307 20.79 3.62 -19.55
CA LEU A 307 20.52 2.23 -19.21
C LEU A 307 19.46 1.68 -20.16
N THR A 308 19.68 0.45 -20.59
CA THR A 308 18.72 -0.28 -21.43
C THR A 308 18.31 -1.59 -20.74
N ALA A 309 17.29 -2.25 -21.26
CA ALA A 309 16.85 -3.54 -20.74
C ALA A 309 18.01 -4.54 -20.60
N SER A 310 19.01 -4.50 -21.50
CA SER A 310 20.18 -5.36 -21.47
C SER A 310 21.08 -5.17 -20.24
N ASN A 311 20.96 -4.05 -19.53
CA ASN A 311 21.67 -3.80 -18.26
C ASN A 311 20.99 -4.46 -17.05
N PHE A 312 19.79 -4.97 -17.23
CA PHE A 312 19.02 -5.65 -16.19
C PHE A 312 19.03 -7.17 -16.37
N GLU A 313 18.62 -7.84 -15.33
CA GLU A 313 18.41 -9.28 -15.28
C GLU A 313 17.09 -9.57 -14.54
N VAL A 314 16.41 -10.64 -14.96
CA VAL A 314 15.14 -11.07 -14.36
C VAL A 314 15.44 -12.01 -13.21
N LEU A 315 14.89 -11.71 -12.02
CA LEU A 315 14.96 -12.61 -10.88
C LEU A 315 14.06 -13.81 -11.08
N LEU A 316 14.39 -14.92 -10.40
CA LEU A 316 13.60 -16.15 -10.45
C LEU A 316 12.11 -15.89 -10.20
N ILE A 317 11.29 -16.19 -11.20
CA ILE A 317 9.83 -16.03 -11.15
C ILE A 317 9.25 -17.28 -10.47
N SER A 318 9.17 -17.25 -9.15
CA SER A 318 8.64 -18.37 -8.37
C SER A 318 8.06 -17.89 -7.03
N PRO A 319 6.81 -18.28 -6.68
CA PRO A 319 5.88 -19.04 -7.51
C PRO A 319 5.31 -18.19 -8.65
N LEU A 320 4.89 -18.82 -9.74
CA LEU A 320 4.13 -18.21 -10.83
C LEU A 320 2.68 -18.68 -10.75
N TYR A 321 1.75 -17.73 -10.55
CA TYR A 321 0.32 -18.01 -10.50
C TYR A 321 -0.37 -17.66 -11.81
N THR A 322 -1.19 -18.60 -12.28
CA THR A 322 -2.01 -18.52 -13.49
C THR A 322 -3.45 -18.91 -13.12
N PRO A 323 -4.46 -18.71 -13.97
CA PRO A 323 -5.84 -19.10 -13.65
C PRO A 323 -6.02 -20.54 -13.15
N GLY A 324 -5.12 -21.45 -13.53
CA GLY A 324 -5.19 -22.87 -13.16
C GLY A 324 -4.54 -23.24 -11.82
N ASN A 325 -3.77 -22.35 -11.19
CA ASN A 325 -3.00 -22.67 -9.97
C ASN A 325 -2.96 -21.53 -8.93
N VAL A 326 -3.85 -20.55 -9.00
CA VAL A 326 -4.00 -19.54 -7.94
C VAL A 326 -4.31 -20.25 -6.63
N PRO A 327 -3.59 -19.92 -5.53
CA PRO A 327 -3.86 -20.54 -4.24
C PRO A 327 -5.29 -20.28 -3.77
N THR A 328 -5.95 -21.32 -3.28
CA THR A 328 -7.26 -21.24 -2.66
C THR A 328 -7.16 -21.49 -1.17
N GLY A 329 -8.06 -20.91 -0.40
CA GLY A 329 -8.11 -21.07 1.04
C GLY A 329 -9.39 -20.50 1.63
N PRO A 330 -9.60 -20.59 2.94
CA PRO A 330 -10.82 -20.12 3.57
C PRO A 330 -10.85 -18.59 3.60
N ASN A 331 -11.97 -18.03 3.15
CA ASN A 331 -12.32 -16.64 3.42
C ASN A 331 -12.37 -16.38 4.94
N PRO A 332 -12.27 -15.14 5.39
CA PRO A 332 -12.53 -14.79 6.78
C PRO A 332 -13.91 -15.29 7.22
N THR A 333 -14.01 -15.83 8.45
CA THR A 333 -15.30 -16.21 9.05
C THR A 333 -15.62 -15.22 10.16
N ILE A 334 -16.67 -14.42 10.00
CA ILE A 334 -17.14 -13.52 11.02
C ILE A 334 -18.04 -14.30 11.99
N ASN A 335 -17.47 -14.73 13.11
CA ASN A 335 -18.19 -15.51 14.13
C ASN A 335 -19.19 -14.65 14.91
N ARG A 336 -18.88 -13.36 15.09
CA ARG A 336 -19.71 -12.38 15.77
C ARG A 336 -19.40 -10.98 15.29
N PHE A 337 -20.44 -10.18 15.08
CA PHE A 337 -20.37 -8.71 14.99
C PHE A 337 -21.54 -8.15 15.80
N SER A 338 -21.26 -7.33 16.80
CA SER A 338 -22.25 -6.86 17.76
C SER A 338 -21.97 -5.42 18.19
N ALA A 339 -23.02 -4.78 18.67
CA ALA A 339 -22.97 -3.43 19.24
C ALA A 339 -23.52 -3.44 20.67
N THR A 340 -23.03 -2.53 21.53
CA THR A 340 -23.69 -2.22 22.80
C THR A 340 -24.96 -1.40 22.55
N THR A 341 -25.86 -1.34 23.53
CA THR A 341 -27.07 -0.52 23.43
C THR A 341 -26.68 0.97 23.43
N SER A 342 -27.33 1.77 22.56
CA SER A 342 -27.20 3.22 22.58
C SER A 342 -28.00 3.85 23.71
N GLY A 343 -27.39 4.81 24.40
CA GLY A 343 -28.07 5.66 25.42
C GLY A 343 -28.82 6.85 24.82
N GLY A 344 -28.73 7.06 23.48
CA GLY A 344 -29.36 8.19 22.80
C GLY A 344 -28.48 8.75 21.68
N PRO A 345 -28.93 9.82 20.97
CA PRO A 345 -28.19 10.42 19.85
C PRO A 345 -26.80 10.93 20.26
N GLY A 346 -25.75 10.49 19.54
CA GLY A 346 -24.37 10.89 19.81
C GLY A 346 -23.71 10.26 21.03
N GLN A 347 -24.38 9.33 21.72
CA GLN A 347 -23.77 8.59 22.82
C GLN A 347 -22.83 7.49 22.31
N PRO A 348 -21.76 7.19 23.06
CA PRO A 348 -20.80 6.15 22.67
C PRO A 348 -21.44 4.77 22.59
N VAL A 349 -21.17 4.05 21.52
CA VAL A 349 -21.56 2.66 21.29
C VAL A 349 -20.31 1.89 20.89
N THR A 350 -20.03 0.78 21.54
CA THR A 350 -18.92 -0.10 21.15
C THR A 350 -19.41 -1.13 20.13
N LEU A 351 -18.83 -1.08 18.94
CA LEU A 351 -18.91 -2.17 17.98
C LEU A 351 -17.77 -3.15 18.28
N SER A 352 -18.06 -4.45 18.27
CA SER A 352 -17.05 -5.49 18.51
C SER A 352 -17.29 -6.71 17.64
N TRP A 353 -16.20 -7.38 17.27
CA TRP A 353 -16.24 -8.54 16.39
C TRP A 353 -15.27 -9.63 16.82
N ASN A 354 -15.57 -10.86 16.36
CA ASN A 354 -14.69 -12.00 16.42
C ASN A 354 -14.63 -12.59 15.01
N VAL A 355 -13.44 -12.70 14.44
CA VAL A 355 -13.23 -13.17 13.08
C VAL A 355 -12.10 -14.21 13.09
N THR A 356 -12.34 -15.35 12.45
CA THR A 356 -11.33 -16.36 12.15
C THR A 356 -10.76 -16.10 10.76
N ASN A 357 -9.45 -16.18 10.59
CA ASN A 357 -8.72 -15.98 9.33
C ASN A 357 -8.86 -14.55 8.74
N GLY A 358 -9.20 -13.53 9.54
CA GLY A 358 -9.19 -12.14 9.08
C GLY A 358 -7.80 -11.52 9.22
N GLU A 359 -7.36 -10.75 8.22
CA GLU A 359 -6.07 -10.05 8.23
C GLU A 359 -6.25 -8.55 8.45
N TYR A 360 -7.24 -7.92 7.81
CA TYR A 360 -7.58 -6.52 8.03
C TYR A 360 -9.08 -6.28 7.95
N TYR A 361 -9.51 -5.16 8.52
CA TYR A 361 -10.92 -4.86 8.72
C TYR A 361 -11.25 -3.44 8.26
N ILE A 362 -12.46 -3.29 7.71
CA ILE A 362 -13.07 -1.99 7.43
C ILE A 362 -14.47 -2.00 8.02
N VAL A 363 -14.87 -0.89 8.66
CA VAL A 363 -16.22 -0.70 9.15
C VAL A 363 -16.84 0.53 8.49
N SER A 364 -18.00 0.37 7.91
CA SER A 364 -18.75 1.43 7.22
C SER A 364 -20.18 1.50 7.76
N PRO A 365 -20.75 2.69 7.89
CA PRO A 365 -20.19 4.03 7.66
C PRO A 365 -19.31 4.56 8.79
N ALA A 366 -18.67 5.70 8.55
CA ALA A 366 -18.06 6.60 9.53
C ALA A 366 -16.80 6.11 10.30
N VAL A 367 -16.28 4.90 10.00
CA VAL A 367 -15.08 4.35 10.67
C VAL A 367 -13.90 4.20 9.71
N GLY A 368 -14.09 3.48 8.57
CA GLY A 368 -13.01 3.16 7.63
C GLY A 368 -12.14 1.98 8.08
N ALA A 369 -10.87 1.96 7.65
CA ALA A 369 -9.92 0.91 7.98
C ALA A 369 -9.51 0.95 9.47
N ILE A 370 -9.42 -0.23 10.07
CA ILE A 370 -9.16 -0.34 11.51
C ILE A 370 -8.37 -1.59 11.85
N ARG A 371 -7.49 -1.44 12.84
CA ARG A 371 -6.82 -2.55 13.53
C ARG A 371 -7.60 -2.92 14.79
N GLY A 372 -7.45 -4.16 15.22
CA GLY A 372 -8.10 -4.66 16.46
C GLY A 372 -9.48 -5.28 16.22
N ILE A 373 -10.22 -5.48 17.29
CA ILE A 373 -11.47 -6.25 17.33
C ILE A 373 -12.67 -5.45 17.83
N SER A 374 -12.51 -4.14 18.01
CA SER A 374 -13.59 -3.25 18.44
C SER A 374 -13.30 -1.79 18.07
N VAL A 375 -14.36 -0.99 18.01
CA VAL A 375 -14.31 0.47 17.83
C VAL A 375 -15.47 1.14 18.53
N ILE A 376 -15.26 2.36 19.00
CA ILE A 376 -16.33 3.20 19.55
C ILE A 376 -16.85 4.11 18.44
N VAL A 377 -18.18 4.11 18.26
CA VAL A 377 -18.92 5.01 17.35
C VAL A 377 -19.91 5.84 18.14
N THR A 378 -20.33 7.00 17.60
CA THR A 378 -21.27 7.93 18.24
C THR A 378 -22.42 8.29 17.29
N PRO A 379 -23.28 7.31 16.92
CA PRO A 379 -24.34 7.54 15.95
C PRO A 379 -25.38 8.53 16.49
N ARG A 380 -25.83 9.45 15.64
CA ARG A 380 -26.87 10.43 15.98
C ARG A 380 -28.27 9.99 15.56
N SER A 381 -28.36 8.94 14.76
CA SER A 381 -29.59 8.30 14.29
C SER A 381 -29.37 6.80 14.16
N THR A 382 -30.45 6.04 14.13
CA THR A 382 -30.37 4.59 13.87
C THR A 382 -29.49 4.31 12.64
N THR A 383 -28.42 3.54 12.85
CA THR A 383 -27.36 3.33 11.85
C THR A 383 -27.04 1.84 11.75
N THR A 384 -27.03 1.32 10.54
CA THR A 384 -26.53 -0.03 10.23
C THR A 384 -25.08 0.05 9.85
N TYR A 385 -24.23 -0.60 10.65
CA TYR A 385 -22.80 -0.76 10.36
C TYR A 385 -22.53 -2.08 9.68
N THR A 386 -21.65 -2.05 8.68
CA THR A 386 -21.14 -3.24 7.97
C THR A 386 -19.66 -3.41 8.31
N LEU A 387 -19.33 -4.59 8.82
CA LEU A 387 -17.94 -5.04 8.98
C LEU A 387 -17.52 -5.79 7.70
N TYR A 388 -16.40 -5.40 7.14
CA TYR A 388 -15.69 -6.10 6.08
C TYR A 388 -14.44 -6.71 6.68
N ALA A 389 -14.31 -8.03 6.61
CA ALA A 389 -13.13 -8.76 7.02
C ALA A 389 -12.47 -9.37 5.79
N THR A 390 -11.21 -9.10 5.57
CA THR A 390 -10.49 -9.50 4.34
C THR A 390 -9.22 -10.26 4.68
N ASN A 391 -8.86 -11.23 3.83
CA ASN A 391 -7.57 -11.90 3.79
C ASN A 391 -7.17 -12.15 2.33
N LYS A 392 -6.04 -12.76 2.09
CA LYS A 392 -5.54 -13.06 0.74
C LYS A 392 -6.40 -14.02 -0.09
N TYR A 393 -7.44 -14.62 0.48
CA TYR A 393 -8.36 -15.53 -0.24
C TYR A 393 -9.71 -14.89 -0.55
N GLY A 394 -10.04 -13.76 0.07
CA GLY A 394 -11.27 -13.03 -0.19
C GLY A 394 -11.76 -12.20 0.99
N ARG A 395 -13.04 -11.84 0.91
CA ARG A 395 -13.72 -10.98 1.88
C ARG A 395 -15.01 -11.61 2.37
N SER A 396 -15.34 -11.38 3.65
CA SER A 396 -16.64 -11.66 4.26
C SER A 396 -17.21 -10.42 4.89
N THR A 397 -18.53 -10.33 4.99
CA THR A 397 -19.24 -9.18 5.56
C THR A 397 -20.27 -9.60 6.59
N ALA A 398 -20.51 -8.76 7.59
CA ALA A 398 -21.60 -8.87 8.53
C ALA A 398 -22.15 -7.48 8.89
N GLN A 399 -23.40 -7.42 9.32
CA GLN A 399 -24.05 -6.15 9.68
C GLN A 399 -24.57 -6.18 11.11
N VAL A 400 -24.57 -5.01 11.75
CA VAL A 400 -25.24 -4.75 13.03
C VAL A 400 -25.91 -3.38 12.96
N THR A 401 -27.17 -3.30 13.43
CA THR A 401 -27.91 -2.04 13.50
C THR A 401 -27.88 -1.51 14.94
N VAL A 402 -27.37 -0.31 15.10
CA VAL A 402 -27.48 0.46 16.34
C VAL A 402 -28.76 1.28 16.27
N ILE A 403 -29.74 0.95 17.13
CA ILE A 403 -30.97 1.70 17.26
C ILE A 403 -30.71 2.88 18.21
N VAL A 404 -30.97 4.09 17.73
CA VAL A 404 -30.90 5.33 18.52
C VAL A 404 -32.33 5.75 18.82
N PRO A 405 -32.72 5.73 20.10
CA PRO A 405 -34.06 6.07 20.52
C PRO A 405 -34.42 7.55 20.30
#